data_1faa704482604d2ea749e34201326447
#
_entry.id   1faa704482604d2ea749e34201326447
#
_cell.length_a   1.000
_cell.length_b   1.000
_cell.length_c   1.000
_cell.angle_alpha   90.00
_cell.angle_beta   90.00
_cell.angle_gamma   90.00
#
_symmetry.space_group_name_H-M   'P 1'
#
loop_
_entity.id
_entity.type
_entity.pdbx_description
1 polymer ?
#
loop_
_entity_poly.entity_id
_entity_poly.type
_entity_poly.pdbx_seq_one_letter_code
_entity_poly.pdbx_strand_id
1 'polypeptide(L)'
;MHERRFNPSRAHLLEDPERKKWLPPDEVIAALHLRNGERVVDIGAGTGYFALPMAEAVGSGGRVVAVDVAPQMLQRLESRRAEAGVGNVQCVEGEASSTGLPSGCADVVFMANVWHEFDDHAAVLKESRRLLKPEGRLALLDWRPDAEPDHGPPVAHRIAASAAKASLQEAGLAVHDAGNVGRYSWFLIGSGAVSST
;
A
#
# COMPACT_ATOMS: atom_id res chain seq x y z
N MET A 1 0.91 -23.05 -4.68
CA MET A 1 1.90 -21.96 -4.50
C MET A 1 1.43 -20.81 -5.36
N HIS A 2 1.14 -19.66 -4.78
CA HIS A 2 0.71 -18.50 -5.57
C HIS A 2 1.92 -17.97 -6.36
N GLU A 3 1.93 -18.23 -7.65
CA GLU A 3 3.02 -17.88 -8.59
C GLU A 3 3.27 -16.36 -8.70
N ARG A 4 2.31 -15.53 -8.21
CA ARG A 4 2.34 -14.07 -8.28
C ARG A 4 2.90 -13.40 -7.02
N ARG A 5 2.91 -14.08 -5.86
CA ARG A 5 3.41 -13.49 -4.61
C ARG A 5 4.92 -13.27 -4.64
N PHE A 6 5.35 -12.14 -4.11
CA PHE A 6 6.77 -11.84 -3.98
C PHE A 6 7.46 -12.87 -3.06
N ASN A 7 8.62 -13.36 -3.50
CA ASN A 7 9.38 -14.33 -2.74
C ASN A 7 10.18 -13.63 -1.61
N PRO A 8 9.91 -13.92 -0.32
CA PRO A 8 10.60 -13.28 0.81
C PRO A 8 12.12 -13.45 0.83
N SER A 9 12.66 -14.51 0.20
CA SER A 9 14.11 -14.70 0.08
C SER A 9 14.80 -13.60 -0.74
N ARG A 10 14.04 -12.85 -1.54
CA ARG A 10 14.49 -11.73 -2.37
C ARG A 10 14.24 -10.36 -1.71
N ALA A 11 13.93 -10.32 -0.42
CA ALA A 11 13.61 -9.08 0.31
C ALA A 11 14.68 -7.99 0.17
N HIS A 12 15.97 -8.36 0.00
CA HIS A 12 17.07 -7.43 -0.24
C HIS A 12 16.84 -6.53 -1.47
N LEU A 13 16.08 -6.98 -2.48
CA LEU A 13 15.74 -6.17 -3.66
C LEU A 13 14.76 -5.03 -3.32
N LEU A 14 13.95 -5.21 -2.26
CA LEU A 14 13.05 -4.15 -1.79
C LEU A 14 13.78 -3.06 -1.01
N GLU A 15 14.99 -3.36 -0.54
CA GLU A 15 15.84 -2.49 0.25
C GLU A 15 16.95 -1.82 -0.57
N ASP A 16 17.04 -2.16 -1.87
CA ASP A 16 18.06 -1.60 -2.78
C ASP A 16 17.92 -0.07 -2.85
N PRO A 17 18.97 0.70 -2.55
CA PRO A 17 18.97 2.16 -2.67
C PRO A 17 18.63 2.67 -4.08
N GLU A 18 18.93 1.90 -5.12
CA GLU A 18 18.59 2.24 -6.51
C GLU A 18 17.07 2.33 -6.73
N ARG A 19 16.28 1.64 -5.89
CA ARG A 19 14.81 1.71 -5.93
C ARG A 19 14.30 3.15 -5.80
N LYS A 20 14.97 3.98 -5.02
CA LYS A 20 14.61 5.40 -4.85
C LYS A 20 14.70 6.21 -6.15
N LYS A 21 15.52 5.79 -7.11
CA LYS A 21 15.67 6.48 -8.40
C LYS A 21 14.47 6.33 -9.32
N TRP A 22 13.74 5.21 -9.18
CA TRP A 22 12.62 4.91 -10.05
C TRP A 22 11.25 4.83 -9.30
N LEU A 23 11.28 4.74 -7.97
CA LEU A 23 10.12 4.83 -7.10
C LEU A 23 10.47 5.64 -5.85
N PRO A 24 10.62 6.98 -5.97
CA PRO A 24 11.00 7.84 -4.85
C PRO A 24 9.90 7.85 -3.79
N PRO A 25 10.20 7.49 -2.53
CA PRO A 25 9.20 7.48 -1.46
C PRO A 25 8.55 8.85 -1.24
N ASP A 26 9.32 9.91 -1.35
CA ASP A 26 8.86 11.29 -1.10
C ASP A 26 7.73 11.70 -2.07
N GLU A 27 7.81 11.29 -3.35
CA GLU A 27 6.74 11.54 -4.33
C GLU A 27 5.45 10.78 -3.95
N VAL A 28 5.59 9.52 -3.49
CA VAL A 28 4.44 8.72 -3.05
C VAL A 28 3.81 9.33 -1.79
N ILE A 29 4.63 9.72 -0.80
CA ILE A 29 4.15 10.34 0.43
C ILE A 29 3.44 11.67 0.14
N ALA A 30 3.99 12.49 -0.77
CA ALA A 30 3.32 13.72 -1.20
C ALA A 30 1.96 13.45 -1.85
N ALA A 31 1.89 12.44 -2.73
CA ALA A 31 0.65 12.04 -3.40
C ALA A 31 -0.40 11.46 -2.44
N LEU A 32 0.01 10.86 -1.32
CA LEU A 32 -0.90 10.34 -0.31
C LEU A 32 -1.62 11.45 0.49
N HIS A 33 -1.13 12.69 0.46
CA HIS A 33 -1.67 13.81 1.23
C HIS A 33 -1.87 13.48 2.72
N LEU A 34 -0.86 12.81 3.33
CA LEU A 34 -0.92 12.42 4.73
C LEU A 34 -0.95 13.65 5.65
N ARG A 35 -1.73 13.55 6.72
CA ARG A 35 -1.86 14.59 7.75
C ARG A 35 -1.27 14.10 9.07
N ASN A 36 -0.72 15.03 9.84
CA ASN A 36 -0.27 14.71 11.20
C ASN A 36 -1.43 14.11 12.03
N GLY A 37 -1.16 13.02 12.74
CA GLY A 37 -2.14 12.32 13.56
C GLY A 37 -2.97 11.26 12.83
N GLU A 38 -2.86 11.11 11.49
CA GLU A 38 -3.58 10.07 10.77
C GLU A 38 -3.08 8.66 11.11
N ARG A 39 -4.01 7.71 11.00
CA ARG A 39 -3.73 6.27 11.13
C ARG A 39 -3.74 5.65 9.75
N VAL A 40 -2.62 5.07 9.36
CA VAL A 40 -2.42 4.41 8.07
C VAL A 40 -2.36 2.90 8.30
N VAL A 41 -3.05 2.14 7.46
CA VAL A 41 -2.86 0.70 7.33
C VAL A 41 -2.18 0.44 6.00
N ASP A 42 -0.95 -0.09 6.04
CA ASP A 42 -0.13 -0.45 4.89
C ASP A 42 -0.25 -1.95 4.65
N ILE A 43 -1.02 -2.36 3.64
CA ILE A 43 -1.28 -3.77 3.31
C ILE A 43 -0.24 -4.26 2.29
N GLY A 44 0.48 -5.33 2.63
CA GLY A 44 1.64 -5.79 1.88
C GLY A 44 2.85 -4.90 2.11
N ALA A 45 3.06 -4.47 3.36
CA ALA A 45 4.09 -3.52 3.74
C ALA A 45 5.53 -3.99 3.46
N GLY A 46 5.73 -5.30 3.29
CA GLY A 46 7.04 -5.88 3.04
C GLY A 46 8.05 -5.50 4.11
N THR A 47 9.20 -5.02 3.67
CA THR A 47 10.29 -4.57 4.56
C THR A 47 10.15 -3.11 5.01
N GLY A 48 8.98 -2.48 4.78
CA GLY A 48 8.65 -1.14 5.26
C GLY A 48 9.20 0.01 4.39
N TYR A 49 9.35 -0.22 3.09
CA TYR A 49 9.83 0.81 2.17
C TYR A 49 9.00 2.09 2.24
N PHE A 50 7.67 1.95 2.37
CA PHE A 50 6.75 3.08 2.55
C PHE A 50 6.30 3.25 4.00
N ALA A 51 6.20 2.19 4.80
CA ALA A 51 5.74 2.27 6.18
C ALA A 51 6.58 3.23 7.03
N LEU A 52 7.90 3.22 6.87
CA LEU A 52 8.78 4.12 7.62
C LEU A 52 8.60 5.60 7.25
N PRO A 53 8.67 6.02 5.97
CA PRO A 53 8.42 7.41 5.61
C PRO A 53 6.95 7.86 5.87
N MET A 54 5.97 6.96 5.78
CA MET A 54 4.59 7.29 6.19
C MET A 54 4.51 7.57 7.70
N ALA A 55 5.23 6.80 8.52
CA ALA A 55 5.27 7.01 9.97
C ALA A 55 5.89 8.37 10.35
N GLU A 56 6.90 8.81 9.62
CA GLU A 56 7.47 10.15 9.76
C GLU A 56 6.45 11.23 9.37
N ALA A 57 5.76 11.04 8.24
CA ALA A 57 4.79 12.00 7.71
C ALA A 57 3.57 12.20 8.63
N VAL A 58 3.07 11.14 9.26
CA VAL A 58 1.94 11.24 10.20
C VAL A 58 2.36 11.70 11.59
N GLY A 59 3.65 11.75 11.88
CA GLY A 59 4.22 12.25 13.13
C GLY A 59 3.87 11.40 14.35
N SER A 60 4.29 11.85 15.53
CA SER A 60 4.13 11.12 16.79
C SER A 60 2.68 10.96 17.27
N GLY A 61 1.77 11.78 16.77
CA GLY A 61 0.32 11.65 17.03
C GLY A 61 -0.38 10.62 16.12
N GLY A 62 0.27 10.24 15.01
CA GLY A 62 -0.22 9.26 14.06
C GLY A 62 0.41 7.87 14.25
N ARG A 63 -0.05 6.91 13.45
CA ARG A 63 0.46 5.54 13.50
C ARG A 63 0.36 4.88 12.12
N VAL A 64 1.34 4.03 11.80
CA VAL A 64 1.27 3.11 10.67
C VAL A 64 1.12 1.69 11.21
N VAL A 65 0.12 0.96 10.73
CA VAL A 65 -0.02 -0.48 10.94
C VAL A 65 0.39 -1.17 9.65
N ALA A 66 1.55 -1.80 9.70
CA ALA A 66 2.15 -2.52 8.57
C ALA A 66 1.68 -3.98 8.60
N VAL A 67 0.86 -4.36 7.62
CA VAL A 67 0.31 -5.71 7.48
C VAL A 67 1.04 -6.44 6.36
N ASP A 68 1.52 -7.62 6.65
CA ASP A 68 2.10 -8.52 5.63
C ASP A 68 1.82 -9.98 5.99
N VAL A 69 1.69 -10.83 4.99
CA VAL A 69 1.46 -12.26 5.17
C VAL A 69 2.75 -13.03 5.49
N ALA A 70 3.90 -12.43 5.18
CA ALA A 70 5.20 -13.05 5.35
C ALA A 70 5.88 -12.55 6.64
N PRO A 71 5.97 -13.36 7.71
CA PRO A 71 6.58 -12.94 8.97
C PRO A 71 8.06 -12.53 8.80
N GLN A 72 8.76 -13.08 7.81
CA GLN A 72 10.14 -12.70 7.51
C GLN A 72 10.26 -11.25 7.02
N MET A 73 9.25 -10.73 6.30
CA MET A 73 9.19 -9.33 5.89
C MET A 73 8.99 -8.42 7.10
N LEU A 74 8.07 -8.79 7.97
CA LEU A 74 7.80 -8.02 9.20
C LEU A 74 9.00 -8.02 10.15
N GLN A 75 9.74 -9.12 10.28
CA GLN A 75 10.99 -9.15 11.05
C GLN A 75 12.03 -8.16 10.52
N ARG A 76 12.17 -8.05 9.20
CA ARG A 76 13.06 -7.06 8.58
C ARG A 76 12.57 -5.63 8.84
N LEU A 77 11.26 -5.39 8.70
CA LEU A 77 10.68 -4.10 9.03
C LEU A 77 10.92 -3.72 10.49
N GLU A 78 10.74 -4.65 11.43
CA GLU A 78 11.02 -4.43 12.86
C GLU A 78 12.49 -4.01 13.10
N SER A 79 13.45 -4.68 12.44
CA SER A 79 14.86 -4.30 12.54
C SER A 79 15.10 -2.90 11.99
N ARG A 80 14.57 -2.59 10.81
CA ARG A 80 14.76 -1.29 10.15
C ARG A 80 14.12 -0.15 10.92
N ARG A 81 12.91 -0.34 11.49
CA ARG A 81 12.27 0.69 12.30
C ARG A 81 13.05 0.98 13.58
N ALA A 82 13.63 -0.07 14.21
CA ALA A 82 14.47 0.08 15.40
C ALA A 82 15.76 0.84 15.07
N GLU A 83 16.43 0.51 13.97
CA GLU A 83 17.62 1.22 13.48
C GLU A 83 17.34 2.69 13.17
N ALA A 84 16.15 2.97 12.58
CA ALA A 84 15.73 4.34 12.27
C ALA A 84 15.13 5.10 13.46
N GLY A 85 14.95 4.48 14.62
CA GLY A 85 14.34 5.10 15.81
C GLY A 85 12.84 5.44 15.63
N VAL A 86 12.14 4.76 14.71
CA VAL A 86 10.72 5.01 14.41
C VAL A 86 9.84 4.19 15.36
N GLY A 87 9.11 4.88 16.25
CA GLY A 87 8.30 4.26 17.31
C GLY A 87 6.83 4.03 16.97
N ASN A 88 6.31 4.69 15.95
CA ASN A 88 4.88 4.70 15.61
C ASN A 88 4.49 3.77 14.44
N VAL A 89 5.29 2.72 14.18
CA VAL A 89 4.96 1.61 13.28
C VAL A 89 4.64 0.38 14.12
N GLN A 90 3.55 -0.31 13.78
CA GLN A 90 3.16 -1.59 14.35
C GLN A 90 3.11 -2.64 13.24
N CYS A 91 3.82 -3.76 13.42
CA CYS A 91 3.78 -4.89 12.49
C CYS A 91 2.67 -5.86 12.88
N VAL A 92 1.91 -6.34 11.89
CA VAL A 92 0.80 -7.28 12.06
C VAL A 92 0.88 -8.33 10.94
N GLU A 93 0.95 -9.60 11.31
CA GLU A 93 0.81 -10.69 10.36
C GLU A 93 -0.66 -10.86 9.98
N GLY A 94 -0.97 -10.82 8.68
CA GLY A 94 -2.35 -10.93 8.20
C GLY A 94 -2.46 -10.99 6.68
N GLU A 95 -3.55 -11.59 6.21
CA GLU A 95 -3.91 -11.61 4.79
C GLU A 95 -4.56 -10.28 4.38
N ALA A 96 -4.34 -9.84 3.13
CA ALA A 96 -4.91 -8.59 2.61
C ALA A 96 -6.45 -8.56 2.65
N SER A 97 -7.11 -9.72 2.50
CA SER A 97 -8.55 -9.87 2.56
C SER A 97 -9.13 -10.10 3.97
N SER A 98 -8.25 -10.26 4.98
CA SER A 98 -8.63 -10.53 6.38
C SER A 98 -7.47 -10.16 7.31
N THR A 99 -7.30 -8.88 7.56
CA THR A 99 -6.15 -8.34 8.32
C THR A 99 -6.20 -8.61 9.83
N GLY A 100 -7.38 -8.97 10.36
CA GLY A 100 -7.61 -9.10 11.80
C GLY A 100 -7.72 -7.78 12.56
N LEU A 101 -7.60 -6.63 11.88
CA LEU A 101 -7.69 -5.31 12.49
C LEU A 101 -9.15 -4.89 12.75
N PRO A 102 -9.40 -4.00 13.72
CA PRO A 102 -10.74 -3.46 13.97
C PRO A 102 -11.31 -2.68 12.78
N SER A 103 -12.65 -2.69 12.64
CA SER A 103 -13.34 -1.85 11.65
C SER A 103 -13.17 -0.36 11.98
N GLY A 104 -13.12 0.50 10.96
CA GLY A 104 -13.03 1.95 11.13
C GLY A 104 -11.77 2.43 11.84
N CYS A 105 -10.67 1.67 11.74
CA CYS A 105 -9.43 1.98 12.45
C CYS A 105 -8.47 2.88 11.64
N ALA A 106 -8.70 3.06 10.32
CA ALA A 106 -7.78 3.72 9.41
C ALA A 106 -8.36 5.00 8.79
N ASP A 107 -7.57 6.06 8.76
CA ASP A 107 -7.81 7.24 7.94
C ASP A 107 -7.36 6.99 6.50
N VAL A 108 -6.32 6.16 6.33
CA VAL A 108 -5.77 5.76 5.05
C VAL A 108 -5.52 4.25 5.05
N VAL A 109 -5.97 3.55 4.01
CA VAL A 109 -5.49 2.22 3.65
C VAL A 109 -4.61 2.38 2.42
N PHE A 110 -3.40 1.85 2.46
CA PHE A 110 -2.42 1.95 1.39
C PHE A 110 -1.97 0.56 0.94
N MET A 111 -1.79 0.40 -0.35
CA MET A 111 -1.21 -0.78 -0.97
C MET A 111 -0.26 -0.35 -2.08
N ALA A 112 0.98 -0.85 -2.05
CA ALA A 112 1.99 -0.52 -3.04
C ALA A 112 2.67 -1.76 -3.59
N ASN A 113 2.59 -1.94 -4.92
CA ASN A 113 3.23 -3.03 -5.65
C ASN A 113 2.82 -4.44 -5.17
N VAL A 114 1.57 -4.58 -4.75
CA VAL A 114 0.98 -5.85 -4.28
C VAL A 114 -0.38 -6.13 -4.91
N TRP A 115 -1.02 -5.13 -5.54
CA TRP A 115 -2.34 -5.28 -6.14
C TRP A 115 -2.37 -6.39 -7.20
N HIS A 116 -1.33 -6.50 -8.01
CA HIS A 116 -1.18 -7.53 -9.03
C HIS A 116 -0.99 -8.95 -8.45
N GLU A 117 -0.71 -9.08 -7.16
CA GLU A 117 -0.49 -10.37 -6.50
C GLU A 117 -1.80 -11.01 -6.01
N PHE A 118 -2.88 -10.23 -5.90
CA PHE A 118 -4.14 -10.71 -5.34
C PHE A 118 -4.97 -11.49 -6.35
N ASP A 119 -5.50 -12.63 -5.92
CA ASP A 119 -6.43 -13.43 -6.73
C ASP A 119 -7.87 -12.92 -6.60
N ASP A 120 -8.25 -12.36 -5.45
CA ASP A 120 -9.59 -11.83 -5.14
C ASP A 120 -9.53 -10.36 -4.72
N HIS A 121 -9.53 -9.48 -5.71
CA HIS A 121 -9.55 -8.03 -5.50
C HIS A 121 -10.81 -7.55 -4.76
N ALA A 122 -11.96 -8.21 -4.99
CA ALA A 122 -13.22 -7.83 -4.33
C ALA A 122 -13.16 -8.07 -2.82
N ALA A 123 -12.58 -9.21 -2.39
CA ALA A 123 -12.38 -9.50 -0.96
C ALA A 123 -11.41 -8.50 -0.31
N VAL A 124 -10.31 -8.14 -1.00
CA VAL A 124 -9.34 -7.14 -0.51
C VAL A 124 -9.99 -5.76 -0.40
N LEU A 125 -10.80 -5.35 -1.37
CA LEU A 125 -11.50 -4.07 -1.31
C LEU A 125 -12.57 -4.04 -0.24
N LYS A 126 -13.29 -5.16 -0.02
CA LYS A 126 -14.24 -5.28 1.08
C LYS A 126 -13.55 -5.09 2.43
N GLU A 127 -12.41 -5.73 2.64
CA GLU A 127 -11.61 -5.57 3.85
C GLU A 127 -11.10 -4.13 3.99
N SER A 128 -10.54 -3.55 2.93
CA SER A 128 -10.07 -2.17 2.94
C SER A 128 -11.17 -1.19 3.35
N ARG A 129 -12.38 -1.34 2.80
CA ARG A 129 -13.52 -0.52 3.19
C ARG A 129 -13.94 -0.71 4.64
N ARG A 130 -13.87 -1.95 5.15
CA ARG A 130 -14.15 -2.24 6.56
C ARG A 130 -13.17 -1.54 7.50
N LEU A 131 -11.90 -1.45 7.09
CA LEU A 131 -10.84 -0.79 7.86
C LEU A 131 -10.97 0.72 7.86
N LEU A 132 -11.46 1.31 6.76
CA LEU A 132 -11.57 2.76 6.62
C LEU A 132 -12.61 3.36 7.57
N LYS A 133 -12.27 4.51 8.13
CA LYS A 133 -13.22 5.43 8.75
C LYS A 133 -14.18 5.99 7.68
N PRO A 134 -15.33 6.60 8.06
CA PRO A 134 -16.29 7.18 7.10
C PRO A 134 -15.64 8.14 6.09
N GLU A 135 -14.70 8.96 6.53
CA GLU A 135 -13.96 9.96 5.71
C GLU A 135 -12.60 9.45 5.24
N GLY A 136 -12.32 8.17 5.45
CA GLY A 136 -11.04 7.57 5.08
C GLY A 136 -10.90 7.37 3.57
N ARG A 137 -9.66 7.23 3.13
CA ARG A 137 -9.31 7.01 1.72
C ARG A 137 -8.46 5.76 1.52
N LEU A 138 -8.68 5.10 0.40
CA LEU A 138 -7.86 4.01 -0.11
C LEU A 138 -6.90 4.57 -1.16
N ALA A 139 -5.62 4.26 -1.03
CA ALA A 139 -4.63 4.59 -2.03
C ALA A 139 -3.98 3.30 -2.56
N LEU A 140 -3.93 3.17 -3.88
CA LEU A 140 -3.28 2.08 -4.60
C LEU A 140 -2.14 2.62 -5.45
N LEU A 141 -1.02 1.92 -5.42
CA LEU A 141 0.12 2.12 -6.31
C LEU A 141 0.54 0.77 -6.85
N ASP A 142 0.66 0.64 -8.18
CA ASP A 142 1.17 -0.61 -8.77
C ASP A 142 1.82 -0.37 -10.13
N TRP A 143 2.38 -1.42 -10.70
CA TRP A 143 3.17 -1.41 -11.90
C TRP A 143 2.35 -1.12 -13.15
N ARG A 144 2.84 -0.23 -13.98
CA ARG A 144 2.26 0.10 -15.29
C ARG A 144 2.51 -1.02 -16.30
N PRO A 145 1.49 -1.53 -17.00
CA PRO A 145 1.68 -2.52 -18.09
C PRO A 145 2.46 -1.99 -19.28
N ASP A 146 2.38 -0.67 -19.51
CA ASP A 146 3.05 0.03 -20.63
C ASP A 146 4.46 0.53 -20.28
N ALA A 147 4.92 0.33 -19.04
CA ALA A 147 6.28 0.65 -18.64
C ALA A 147 7.27 -0.45 -19.05
N GLU A 148 8.52 -0.05 -19.29
CA GLU A 148 9.60 -0.97 -19.62
C GLU A 148 9.73 -2.10 -18.58
N PRO A 149 10.09 -3.33 -19.01
CA PRO A 149 10.11 -4.51 -18.14
C PRO A 149 11.36 -4.64 -17.26
N ASP A 150 12.17 -3.57 -17.14
CA ASP A 150 13.46 -3.59 -16.43
C ASP A 150 13.31 -3.93 -14.95
N HIS A 151 12.17 -3.60 -14.37
CA HIS A 151 11.86 -3.80 -12.95
C HIS A 151 10.46 -4.38 -12.76
N GLY A 152 10.23 -4.98 -11.58
CA GLY A 152 8.92 -5.48 -11.16
C GLY A 152 8.56 -6.86 -11.69
N PRO A 153 7.26 -7.20 -11.66
CA PRO A 153 6.75 -8.46 -12.14
C PRO A 153 6.74 -8.50 -13.67
N PRO A 154 6.63 -9.70 -14.28
CA PRO A 154 6.38 -9.84 -15.71
C PRO A 154 5.21 -8.97 -16.16
N VAL A 155 5.32 -8.36 -17.35
CA VAL A 155 4.28 -7.46 -17.90
C VAL A 155 2.89 -8.11 -17.90
N ALA A 156 2.83 -9.42 -18.16
CA ALA A 156 1.57 -10.19 -18.15
C ALA A 156 0.88 -10.24 -16.77
N HIS A 157 1.58 -9.94 -15.69
CA HIS A 157 1.02 -9.88 -14.32
C HIS A 157 0.63 -8.46 -13.91
N ARG A 158 1.05 -7.44 -14.66
CA ARG A 158 0.75 -6.04 -14.32
C ARG A 158 -0.70 -5.71 -14.67
N ILE A 159 -1.36 -4.99 -13.77
CA ILE A 159 -2.77 -4.60 -13.92
C ILE A 159 -2.82 -3.12 -14.32
N ALA A 160 -3.60 -2.80 -15.33
CA ALA A 160 -3.76 -1.42 -15.77
C ALA A 160 -4.52 -0.58 -14.73
N ALA A 161 -4.15 0.69 -14.58
CA ALA A 161 -4.84 1.64 -13.71
C ALA A 161 -6.35 1.72 -13.97
N SER A 162 -6.77 1.61 -15.23
CA SER A 162 -8.19 1.60 -15.61
C SER A 162 -8.96 0.40 -15.03
N ALA A 163 -8.34 -0.79 -15.01
CA ALA A 163 -8.94 -1.98 -14.42
C ALA A 163 -9.02 -1.87 -12.89
N ALA A 164 -7.95 -1.40 -12.25
CA ALA A 164 -7.96 -1.14 -10.81
C ALA A 164 -9.02 -0.08 -10.44
N LYS A 165 -9.14 1.00 -11.24
CA LYS A 165 -10.17 2.04 -11.05
C LYS A 165 -11.58 1.46 -11.15
N ALA A 166 -11.84 0.60 -12.11
CA ALA A 166 -13.14 -0.07 -12.24
C ALA A 166 -13.46 -0.91 -11.00
N SER A 167 -12.49 -1.70 -10.50
CA SER A 167 -12.66 -2.48 -9.28
C SER A 167 -12.98 -1.61 -8.05
N LEU A 168 -12.31 -0.45 -7.90
CA LEU A 168 -12.62 0.49 -6.83
C LEU A 168 -14.04 1.02 -6.94
N GLN A 169 -14.49 1.38 -8.15
CA GLN A 169 -15.85 1.87 -8.41
C GLN A 169 -16.91 0.82 -8.14
N GLU A 170 -16.70 -0.42 -8.56
CA GLU A 170 -17.57 -1.57 -8.24
C GLU A 170 -17.67 -1.81 -6.73
N ALA A 171 -16.57 -1.58 -6.00
CA ALA A 171 -16.57 -1.62 -4.54
C ALA A 171 -17.22 -0.39 -3.89
N GLY A 172 -17.75 0.58 -4.64
CA GLY A 172 -18.39 1.79 -4.13
C GLY A 172 -17.43 2.86 -3.63
N LEU A 173 -16.20 2.90 -4.17
CA LEU A 173 -15.21 3.93 -3.92
C LEU A 173 -15.15 4.87 -5.13
N ALA A 174 -15.36 6.16 -4.91
CA ALA A 174 -15.18 7.17 -5.95
C ALA A 174 -13.68 7.51 -6.06
N VAL A 175 -13.10 7.29 -7.24
CA VAL A 175 -11.71 7.66 -7.51
C VAL A 175 -11.66 9.14 -7.86
N HIS A 176 -10.95 9.92 -7.06
CA HIS A 176 -10.84 11.37 -7.18
C HIS A 176 -9.42 11.87 -7.45
N ASP A 177 -8.43 11.00 -7.35
CA ASP A 177 -7.06 11.29 -7.74
C ASP A 177 -6.47 10.09 -8.48
N ALA A 178 -5.76 10.35 -9.56
CA ALA A 178 -5.17 9.33 -10.40
C ALA A 178 -3.99 9.91 -11.19
N GLY A 179 -2.91 9.16 -11.28
CA GLY A 179 -1.72 9.59 -12.01
C GLY A 179 -0.65 8.53 -12.06
N ASN A 180 0.55 8.97 -12.37
CA ASN A 180 1.76 8.14 -12.30
C ASN A 180 2.68 8.70 -11.22
N VAL A 181 3.36 7.82 -10.51
CA VAL A 181 4.38 8.17 -9.52
C VAL A 181 5.64 7.37 -9.83
N GLY A 182 6.78 8.04 -9.81
CA GLY A 182 8.01 7.45 -10.26
C GLY A 182 7.96 7.03 -11.74
N ARG A 183 8.88 6.16 -12.14
CA ARG A 183 9.03 5.79 -13.56
C ARG A 183 8.06 4.71 -14.04
N TYR A 184 7.70 3.76 -13.16
CA TYR A 184 7.04 2.52 -13.57
C TYR A 184 5.66 2.30 -12.95
N SER A 185 5.17 3.20 -12.10
CA SER A 185 3.97 2.97 -11.31
C SER A 185 2.83 3.92 -11.67
N TRP A 186 1.62 3.40 -11.67
CA TRP A 186 0.41 4.19 -11.60
C TRP A 186 -0.02 4.35 -10.13
N PHE A 187 -0.84 5.38 -9.88
CA PHE A 187 -1.33 5.73 -8.55
C PHE A 187 -2.80 6.13 -8.61
N LEU A 188 -3.61 5.66 -7.66
CA LEU A 188 -5.04 5.96 -7.53
C LEU A 188 -5.38 6.26 -6.08
N ILE A 189 -6.19 7.29 -5.84
CA ILE A 189 -6.86 7.51 -4.56
C ILE A 189 -8.38 7.50 -4.76
N GLY A 190 -9.07 6.76 -3.90
CA GLY A 190 -10.53 6.72 -3.83
C GLY A 190 -11.02 6.77 -2.40
N SER A 191 -12.21 7.33 -2.20
CA SER A 191 -12.92 7.36 -0.93
C SER A 191 -14.36 6.88 -1.10
N GLY A 192 -15.04 6.60 0.01
CA GLY A 192 -16.47 6.31 -0.04
C GLY A 192 -17.22 7.45 -0.75
N ALA A 193 -18.20 7.11 -1.57
CA ALA A 193 -19.08 8.12 -2.16
C ALA A 193 -19.73 8.92 -1.02
N VAL A 194 -19.50 10.22 -1.01
CA VAL A 194 -20.25 11.11 -0.10
C VAL A 194 -21.71 10.96 -0.47
N SER A 195 -22.51 10.36 0.42
CA SER A 195 -23.96 10.34 0.23
C SER A 195 -24.41 11.80 0.22
N SER A 196 -24.76 12.30 -0.96
CA SER A 196 -25.43 13.59 -1.08
C SER A 196 -26.77 13.44 -0.36
N THR A 197 -26.85 13.92 0.87
CA THR A 197 -28.11 14.13 1.60
C THR A 197 -28.80 15.36 1.04
#